data_4c27681d5dd7e186e9ea6c8d8e7bb0cf
#
_entry.id   4c27681d5dd7e186e9ea6c8d8e7bb0cf
#
_cell.length_a   1.000
_cell.length_b   1.000
_cell.length_c   1.000
_cell.angle_alpha   90.00
_cell.angle_beta   90.00
_cell.angle_gamma   90.00
#
_symmetry.space_group_name_H-M   'P 1'
#
loop_
_entity.id
_entity.type
_entity.pdbx_description
1 polymer ?
#
loop_
_entity_poly.entity_id
_entity_poly.type
_entity_poly.pdbx_seq_one_letter_code
_entity_poly.pdbx_strand_id
1 'polypeptide(L)'
;MEIGSLDWKNVIVDGARQMGITVHADQVDQFAAHALILNEWNQKINLTAIASPMDMAVKHFLDSILSSRFIEPDCRLLDVGSGAGFPGIPLKIMIPSLNVVLVDSTRKKVSFLNHVIRQLHLSRITAIHSRIEDLQQEWKSGFDVIVCRAFSSLGDFAEKSMPLLAPDGLLVAFKGRELTTDLDTVSTQSGRDGFPVAGKSFHTELQMECVRFKLPFLNLSRMLILLRR
;
A
#
# COMPACT_ATOMS: atom_id res chain seq x y z
N MET A 1 9.79 13.22 -20.60
CA MET A 1 9.90 13.42 -19.15
C MET A 1 10.77 12.31 -18.58
N GLU A 2 11.79 12.66 -17.82
CA GLU A 2 12.68 11.73 -17.14
C GLU A 2 12.30 11.59 -15.66
N ILE A 3 12.57 10.42 -15.07
CA ILE A 3 12.34 10.18 -13.63
C ILE A 3 13.19 11.16 -12.82
N GLY A 4 12.58 11.84 -11.85
CA GLY A 4 13.27 12.81 -10.99
C GLY A 4 13.50 14.18 -11.58
N SER A 5 13.17 14.41 -12.86
CA SER A 5 13.18 15.75 -13.46
C SER A 5 12.15 16.67 -12.79
N LEU A 6 12.29 17.98 -12.97
CA LEU A 6 11.31 18.95 -12.46
C LEU A 6 9.89 18.64 -12.95
N ASP A 7 9.73 18.28 -14.22
CA ASP A 7 8.43 17.90 -14.77
C ASP A 7 7.84 16.66 -14.08
N TRP A 8 8.67 15.65 -13.79
CA TRP A 8 8.24 14.46 -13.08
C TRP A 8 7.80 14.79 -11.64
N LYS A 9 8.56 15.63 -10.96
CA LYS A 9 8.23 16.11 -9.61
C LYS A 9 6.93 16.93 -9.60
N ASN A 10 6.73 17.77 -10.62
CA ASN A 10 5.49 18.52 -10.78
C ASN A 10 4.28 17.59 -10.97
N VAL A 11 4.41 16.47 -11.71
CA VAL A 11 3.33 15.47 -11.80
C VAL A 11 2.94 14.93 -10.42
N ILE A 12 3.91 14.66 -9.54
CA ILE A 12 3.61 14.23 -8.16
C ILE A 12 2.87 15.32 -7.39
N VAL A 13 3.39 16.54 -7.39
CA VAL A 13 2.82 17.67 -6.65
C VAL A 13 1.40 17.99 -7.12
N ASP A 14 1.22 18.15 -8.43
CA ASP A 14 -0.08 18.52 -9.02
C ASP A 14 -1.09 17.40 -8.91
N GLY A 15 -0.65 16.14 -9.08
CA GLY A 15 -1.50 14.98 -8.88
C GLY A 15 -1.95 14.82 -7.45
N ALA A 16 -1.06 14.97 -6.48
CA ALA A 16 -1.40 14.95 -5.06
C ALA A 16 -2.39 16.06 -4.70
N ARG A 17 -2.17 17.29 -5.21
CA ARG A 17 -3.07 18.43 -5.02
C ARG A 17 -4.48 18.14 -5.56
N GLN A 18 -4.59 17.56 -6.78
CA GLN A 18 -5.89 17.16 -7.35
C GLN A 18 -6.61 16.11 -6.49
N MET A 19 -5.87 15.28 -5.78
CA MET A 19 -6.41 14.31 -4.82
C MET A 19 -6.66 14.90 -3.42
N GLY A 20 -6.38 16.19 -3.19
CA GLY A 20 -6.51 16.84 -1.88
C GLY A 20 -5.45 16.38 -0.87
N ILE A 21 -4.27 15.95 -1.36
CA ILE A 21 -3.12 15.52 -0.54
C ILE A 21 -2.00 16.54 -0.68
N THR A 22 -1.45 17.00 0.43
CA THR A 22 -0.27 17.87 0.43
C THR A 22 0.98 17.00 0.46
N VAL A 23 1.92 17.27 -0.46
CA VAL A 23 3.23 16.63 -0.50
C VAL A 23 4.29 17.73 -0.45
N HIS A 24 5.25 17.61 0.47
CA HIS A 24 6.34 18.57 0.64
C HIS A 24 7.51 18.29 -0.31
N ALA A 25 8.35 19.30 -0.57
CA ALA A 25 9.43 19.18 -1.56
C ALA A 25 10.44 18.07 -1.21
N ASP A 26 10.79 17.90 0.05
CA ASP A 26 11.67 16.84 0.55
C ASP A 26 11.07 15.44 0.34
N GLN A 27 9.77 15.28 0.50
CA GLN A 27 9.05 14.04 0.22
C GLN A 27 9.06 13.71 -1.29
N VAL A 28 8.86 14.72 -2.14
CA VAL A 28 8.96 14.57 -3.60
C VAL A 28 10.36 14.16 -4.02
N ASP A 29 11.40 14.71 -3.39
CA ASP A 29 12.79 14.34 -3.63
C ASP A 29 13.07 12.88 -3.22
N GLN A 30 12.52 12.43 -2.10
CA GLN A 30 12.62 11.03 -1.67
C GLN A 30 11.85 10.08 -2.62
N PHE A 31 10.68 10.48 -3.14
CA PHE A 31 9.97 9.71 -4.17
C PHE A 31 10.79 9.60 -5.45
N ALA A 32 11.42 10.69 -5.90
CA ALA A 32 12.28 10.69 -7.07
C ALA A 32 13.49 9.76 -6.87
N ALA A 33 14.14 9.81 -5.72
CA ALA A 33 15.25 8.92 -5.39
C ALA A 33 14.81 7.44 -5.36
N HIS A 34 13.66 7.11 -4.75
CA HIS A 34 13.11 5.75 -4.79
C HIS A 34 12.85 5.30 -6.24
N ALA A 35 12.24 6.16 -7.06
CA ALA A 35 11.94 5.85 -8.44
C ALA A 35 13.18 5.58 -9.29
N LEU A 36 14.25 6.35 -9.09
CA LEU A 36 15.53 6.16 -9.77
C LEU A 36 16.19 4.82 -9.38
N ILE A 37 16.22 4.52 -8.07
CA ILE A 37 16.73 3.24 -7.57
C ILE A 37 15.90 2.07 -8.12
N LEU A 38 14.57 2.21 -8.13
CA LEU A 38 13.68 1.20 -8.70
C LEU A 38 13.96 0.97 -10.19
N ASN A 39 14.11 2.03 -10.96
CA ASN A 39 14.40 1.94 -12.40
C ASN A 39 15.72 1.20 -12.67
N GLU A 40 16.75 1.48 -11.90
CA GLU A 40 18.04 0.78 -12.00
C GLU A 40 17.92 -0.72 -11.66
N TRP A 41 17.31 -1.04 -10.53
CA TRP A 41 17.18 -2.42 -10.07
C TRP A 41 16.23 -3.25 -10.94
N ASN A 42 15.21 -2.62 -11.49
CA ASN A 42 14.22 -3.29 -12.34
C ASN A 42 14.84 -3.91 -13.61
N GLN A 43 15.96 -3.34 -14.08
CA GLN A 43 16.73 -3.91 -15.20
C GLN A 43 17.35 -5.28 -14.85
N LYS A 44 17.49 -5.60 -13.55
CA LYS A 44 18.19 -6.81 -13.08
C LYS A 44 17.25 -7.86 -12.48
N ILE A 45 16.15 -7.44 -11.81
CA ILE A 45 15.34 -8.37 -11.00
C ILE A 45 13.82 -8.30 -11.22
N ASN A 46 13.33 -7.61 -12.24
CA ASN A 46 11.90 -7.54 -12.58
C ASN A 46 11.00 -7.20 -11.38
N LEU A 47 11.19 -6.04 -10.78
CA LEU A 47 10.42 -5.56 -9.63
C LEU A 47 9.02 -5.10 -10.02
N THR A 48 8.89 -4.53 -11.22
CA THR A 48 7.63 -3.97 -11.73
C THR A 48 7.57 -4.04 -13.27
N ALA A 49 6.38 -4.20 -13.81
CA ALA A 49 6.11 -4.05 -15.25
C ALA A 49 5.92 -2.59 -15.68
N ILE A 50 5.84 -1.65 -14.72
CA ILE A 50 5.64 -0.23 -15.00
C ILE A 50 7.00 0.41 -15.27
N ALA A 51 7.24 0.77 -16.54
CA ALA A 51 8.51 1.35 -17.00
C ALA A 51 8.40 2.84 -17.39
N SER A 52 7.20 3.31 -17.79
CA SER A 52 7.00 4.71 -18.17
C SER A 52 7.15 5.64 -16.96
N PRO A 53 7.93 6.74 -17.05
CA PRO A 53 8.07 7.70 -15.97
C PRO A 53 6.73 8.28 -15.47
N MET A 54 5.81 8.58 -16.40
CA MET A 54 4.46 9.06 -16.05
C MET A 54 3.67 8.00 -15.29
N ASP A 55 3.65 6.76 -15.79
CA ASP A 55 2.96 5.67 -15.14
C ASP A 55 3.56 5.37 -13.76
N MET A 56 4.87 5.48 -13.61
CA MET A 56 5.55 5.29 -12.33
C MET A 56 5.12 6.36 -11.33
N ALA A 57 5.10 7.64 -11.72
CA ALA A 57 4.63 8.72 -10.86
C ALA A 57 3.18 8.48 -10.40
N VAL A 58 2.30 8.11 -11.32
CA VAL A 58 0.86 8.01 -11.03
C VAL A 58 0.50 6.67 -10.40
N LYS A 59 0.88 5.54 -11.03
CA LYS A 59 0.44 4.20 -10.60
C LYS A 59 1.22 3.65 -9.42
N HIS A 60 2.41 4.18 -9.13
CA HIS A 60 3.18 3.79 -7.96
C HIS A 60 3.04 4.80 -6.82
N PHE A 61 3.45 6.07 -7.04
CA PHE A 61 3.51 7.04 -5.95
C PHE A 61 2.14 7.64 -5.62
N LEU A 62 1.47 8.27 -6.59
CA LEU A 62 0.15 8.88 -6.33
C LEU A 62 -0.88 7.84 -5.87
N ASP A 63 -0.91 6.66 -6.47
CA ASP A 63 -1.77 5.56 -6.05
C ASP A 63 -1.49 5.14 -4.59
N SER A 64 -0.21 5.03 -4.20
CA SER A 64 0.17 4.62 -2.84
C SER A 64 -0.22 5.64 -1.78
N ILE A 65 -0.03 6.94 -2.03
CA ILE A 65 -0.32 7.98 -1.03
C ILE A 65 -1.82 8.22 -0.81
N LEU A 66 -2.69 7.65 -1.65
CA LEU A 66 -4.15 7.74 -1.45
C LEU A 66 -4.59 7.28 -0.07
N SER A 67 -3.98 6.24 0.46
CA SER A 67 -4.36 5.67 1.76
C SER A 67 -3.82 6.46 2.95
N SER A 68 -2.90 7.44 2.76
CA SER A 68 -2.32 8.21 3.86
C SER A 68 -3.36 8.94 4.70
N ARG A 69 -4.49 9.34 4.11
CA ARG A 69 -5.59 10.03 4.81
C ARG A 69 -6.40 9.15 5.78
N PHE A 70 -6.17 7.84 5.77
CA PHE A 70 -6.84 6.87 6.65
C PHE A 70 -5.87 6.31 7.70
N ILE A 71 -4.63 6.79 7.74
CA ILE A 71 -3.56 6.28 8.58
C ILE A 71 -3.14 7.38 9.55
N GLU A 72 -3.29 7.11 10.83
CA GLU A 72 -2.88 8.04 11.87
C GLU A 72 -1.35 8.04 12.04
N PRO A 73 -0.75 9.15 12.49
CA PRO A 73 0.65 9.20 12.89
C PRO A 73 0.98 8.14 13.97
N ASP A 74 2.27 7.79 14.06
CA ASP A 74 2.83 6.85 15.04
C ASP A 74 2.30 5.41 15.01
N CYS A 75 1.38 5.07 14.08
CA CYS A 75 0.88 3.74 13.87
C CYS A 75 1.98 2.73 13.50
N ARG A 76 1.74 1.46 13.87
CA ARG A 76 2.49 0.30 13.38
C ARG A 76 1.81 -0.21 12.12
N LEU A 77 2.51 -0.09 10.99
CA LEU A 77 2.01 -0.45 9.67
C LEU A 77 2.73 -1.69 9.13
N LEU A 78 1.95 -2.68 8.69
CA LEU A 78 2.44 -3.81 7.92
C LEU A 78 2.07 -3.65 6.44
N ASP A 79 3.05 -3.71 5.54
CA ASP A 79 2.82 -3.79 4.09
C ASP A 79 3.05 -5.22 3.62
N VAL A 80 1.98 -5.87 3.18
CA VAL A 80 1.98 -7.29 2.80
C VAL A 80 2.18 -7.45 1.31
N GLY A 81 3.26 -8.15 0.94
CA GLY A 81 3.65 -8.30 -0.45
C GLY A 81 4.21 -7.00 -1.02
N SER A 82 5.06 -6.33 -0.25
CA SER A 82 5.57 -4.98 -0.53
C SER A 82 6.24 -4.82 -1.91
N GLY A 83 6.76 -5.88 -2.50
CA GLY A 83 7.33 -5.88 -3.83
C GLY A 83 8.46 -4.85 -4.00
N ALA A 84 8.18 -3.83 -4.80
CA ALA A 84 9.06 -2.67 -4.98
C ALA A 84 8.84 -1.57 -3.92
N GLY A 85 8.27 -1.91 -2.75
CA GLY A 85 8.06 -1.02 -1.62
C GLY A 85 6.75 -0.22 -1.67
N PHE A 86 5.76 -0.68 -2.43
CA PHE A 86 4.49 0.02 -2.58
C PHE A 86 3.32 -0.75 -1.96
N PRO A 87 2.52 -0.10 -1.07
CA PRO A 87 2.52 1.32 -0.76
C PRO A 87 3.43 1.74 0.41
N GLY A 88 4.09 0.83 1.12
CA GLY A 88 4.71 1.05 2.41
C GLY A 88 5.79 2.14 2.43
N ILE A 89 6.71 2.20 1.44
CA ILE A 89 7.76 3.23 1.40
C ILE A 89 7.16 4.62 1.13
N PRO A 90 6.30 4.85 0.14
CA PRO A 90 5.61 6.14 -0.02
C PRO A 90 4.84 6.58 1.22
N LEU A 91 4.15 5.67 1.90
CA LEU A 91 3.44 5.98 3.15
C LEU A 91 4.41 6.38 4.27
N LYS A 92 5.54 5.70 4.39
CA LYS A 92 6.60 6.07 5.35
C LYS A 92 7.19 7.44 5.06
N ILE A 93 7.36 7.80 3.80
CA ILE A 93 7.84 9.13 3.39
C ILE A 93 6.78 10.20 3.72
N MET A 94 5.50 9.92 3.47
CA MET A 94 4.40 10.84 3.78
C MET A 94 4.19 11.04 5.28
N ILE A 95 4.37 9.98 6.08
CA ILE A 95 4.12 9.97 7.53
C ILE A 95 5.38 9.43 8.23
N PRO A 96 6.40 10.29 8.47
CA PRO A 96 7.70 9.85 8.99
C PRO A 96 7.65 9.19 10.38
N SER A 97 6.60 9.43 11.16
CA SER A 97 6.43 8.85 12.48
C SER A 97 5.98 7.38 12.46
N LEU A 98 5.51 6.82 11.35
CA LEU A 98 5.11 5.42 11.25
C LEU A 98 6.22 4.45 11.64
N ASN A 99 5.84 3.33 12.27
CA ASN A 99 6.68 2.15 12.40
C ASN A 99 6.27 1.14 11.32
N VAL A 100 7.09 0.95 10.30
CA VAL A 100 6.73 0.18 9.11
C VAL A 100 7.46 -1.16 9.05
N VAL A 101 6.71 -2.23 8.80
CA VAL A 101 7.25 -3.54 8.45
C VAL A 101 6.83 -3.85 7.01
N LEU A 102 7.81 -4.04 6.14
CA LEU A 102 7.61 -4.45 4.75
C LEU A 102 7.86 -5.96 4.66
N VAL A 103 6.90 -6.71 4.14
CA VAL A 103 7.02 -8.17 4.01
C VAL A 103 6.88 -8.60 2.56
N ASP A 104 7.84 -9.38 2.08
CA ASP A 104 7.74 -10.06 0.77
C ASP A 104 8.37 -11.46 0.86
N SER A 105 7.75 -12.43 0.20
CA SER A 105 8.22 -13.81 0.14
C SER A 105 9.41 -14.02 -0.80
N THR A 106 9.86 -12.97 -1.51
CA THR A 106 10.95 -13.02 -2.48
C THR A 106 12.20 -12.34 -1.93
N ARG A 107 13.23 -13.11 -1.61
CA ARG A 107 14.49 -12.61 -1.03
C ARG A 107 15.12 -11.45 -1.83
N LYS A 108 15.10 -11.52 -3.16
CA LYS A 108 15.65 -10.46 -4.02
C LYS A 108 14.90 -9.13 -3.85
N LYS A 109 13.57 -9.16 -3.68
CA LYS A 109 12.76 -7.97 -3.40
C LYS A 109 13.08 -7.39 -2.03
N VAL A 110 13.24 -8.23 -1.02
CA VAL A 110 13.64 -7.77 0.33
C VAL A 110 15.04 -7.14 0.31
N SER A 111 15.97 -7.68 -0.48
CA SER A 111 17.28 -7.06 -0.67
C SER A 111 17.17 -5.67 -1.30
N PHE A 112 16.29 -5.49 -2.29
CA PHE A 112 15.97 -4.20 -2.88
C PHE A 112 15.38 -3.24 -1.84
N LEU A 113 14.37 -3.68 -1.08
CA LEU A 113 13.73 -2.86 -0.03
C LEU A 113 14.76 -2.36 0.99
N ASN A 114 15.62 -3.24 1.48
CA ASN A 114 16.69 -2.87 2.40
C ASN A 114 17.68 -1.87 1.77
N HIS A 115 17.93 -1.97 0.47
CA HIS A 115 18.77 -1.01 -0.26
C HIS A 115 18.09 0.37 -0.28
N VAL A 116 16.81 0.44 -0.66
CA VAL A 116 16.05 1.71 -0.68
C VAL A 116 16.00 2.35 0.71
N ILE A 117 15.68 1.57 1.75
CA ILE A 117 15.62 2.05 3.15
C ILE A 117 16.92 2.74 3.54
N ARG A 118 18.07 2.13 3.22
CA ARG A 118 19.39 2.70 3.51
C ARG A 118 19.68 3.95 2.70
N GLN A 119 19.40 3.94 1.39
CA GLN A 119 19.68 5.06 0.50
C GLN A 119 18.85 6.30 0.83
N LEU A 120 17.60 6.11 1.25
CA LEU A 120 16.70 7.18 1.66
C LEU A 120 16.83 7.55 3.15
N HIS A 121 17.76 6.90 3.88
CA HIS A 121 17.96 7.12 5.33
C HIS A 121 16.65 7.02 6.15
N LEU A 122 15.75 6.12 5.76
CA LEU A 122 14.48 5.94 6.45
C LEU A 122 14.70 5.25 7.79
N SER A 123 14.18 5.85 8.87
CA SER A 123 14.19 5.28 10.21
C SER A 123 12.87 4.60 10.54
N ARG A 124 12.82 3.72 11.55
CA ARG A 124 11.58 3.06 12.01
C ARG A 124 10.87 2.30 10.87
N ILE A 125 11.64 1.69 9.98
CA ILE A 125 11.16 0.84 8.89
C ILE A 125 12.10 -0.34 8.70
N THR A 126 11.56 -1.54 8.50
CA THR A 126 12.32 -2.76 8.26
C THR A 126 11.68 -3.59 7.15
N ALA A 127 12.50 -4.36 6.43
CA ALA A 127 12.01 -5.29 5.41
C ALA A 127 12.35 -6.73 5.81
N ILE A 128 11.35 -7.62 5.79
CA ILE A 128 11.41 -8.99 6.25
C ILE A 128 11.13 -9.95 5.09
N HIS A 129 12.01 -10.93 4.90
CA HIS A 129 11.78 -12.05 3.99
C HIS A 129 10.95 -13.12 4.69
N SER A 130 9.64 -13.08 4.51
CA SER A 130 8.70 -14.01 5.12
C SER A 130 7.40 -14.09 4.33
N ARG A 131 6.59 -15.08 4.61
CA ARG A 131 5.17 -15.10 4.28
C ARG A 131 4.38 -14.48 5.43
N ILE A 132 3.20 -13.94 5.13
CA ILE A 132 2.34 -13.31 6.15
C ILE A 132 1.94 -14.32 7.24
N GLU A 133 1.72 -15.57 6.85
CA GLU A 133 1.33 -16.66 7.76
C GLU A 133 2.39 -16.93 8.82
N ASP A 134 3.66 -16.79 8.47
CA ASP A 134 4.79 -17.07 9.37
C ASP A 134 4.96 -15.97 10.44
N LEU A 135 4.38 -14.77 10.20
CA LEU A 135 4.46 -13.65 11.15
C LEU A 135 3.49 -13.80 12.33
N GLN A 136 2.46 -14.63 12.22
CA GLN A 136 1.36 -14.69 13.21
C GLN A 136 1.81 -15.08 14.60
N GLN A 137 2.89 -15.83 14.74
CA GLN A 137 3.41 -16.25 16.05
C GLN A 137 4.14 -15.11 16.76
N GLU A 138 4.91 -14.31 16.04
CA GLU A 138 5.75 -13.24 16.59
C GLU A 138 4.99 -11.93 16.76
N TRP A 139 4.04 -11.65 15.85
CA TRP A 139 3.43 -10.33 15.70
C TRP A 139 1.91 -10.32 15.95
N LYS A 140 1.39 -11.25 16.73
CA LYS A 140 -0.05 -11.36 17.05
C LYS A 140 -0.60 -10.01 17.55
N SER A 141 -1.69 -9.54 16.90
CA SER A 141 -2.34 -8.24 17.21
C SER A 141 -1.34 -7.07 17.28
N GLY A 142 -0.30 -7.12 16.46
CA GLY A 142 0.85 -6.21 16.53
C GLY A 142 0.75 -4.98 15.63
N PHE A 143 -0.23 -4.88 14.72
CA PHE A 143 -0.31 -3.82 13.72
C PHE A 143 -1.63 -3.05 13.81
N ASP A 144 -1.53 -1.71 13.84
CA ASP A 144 -2.68 -0.82 13.80
C ASP A 144 -3.26 -0.73 12.40
N VAL A 145 -2.38 -0.81 11.38
CA VAL A 145 -2.77 -0.76 9.96
C VAL A 145 -2.04 -1.85 9.19
N ILE A 146 -2.78 -2.60 8.37
CA ILE A 146 -2.20 -3.56 7.43
C ILE A 146 -2.64 -3.18 6.02
N VAL A 147 -1.68 -2.96 5.11
CA VAL A 147 -1.94 -2.57 3.73
C VAL A 147 -1.51 -3.66 2.75
N CYS A 148 -2.21 -3.76 1.61
CA CYS A 148 -1.82 -4.64 0.53
C CYS A 148 -2.28 -4.10 -0.84
N ARG A 149 -1.42 -4.21 -1.87
CA ARG A 149 -1.74 -3.83 -3.26
C ARG A 149 -1.99 -4.99 -4.22
N ALA A 150 -1.60 -6.19 -3.88
CA ALA A 150 -1.59 -7.33 -4.82
C ALA A 150 -1.90 -8.66 -4.12
N PHE A 151 -3.08 -8.75 -3.51
CA PHE A 151 -3.56 -10.02 -2.96
C PHE A 151 -4.48 -10.73 -3.95
N SER A 152 -4.53 -12.08 -3.91
CA SER A 152 -5.35 -12.90 -4.80
C SER A 152 -6.85 -12.59 -4.63
N SER A 153 -7.32 -12.50 -3.38
CA SER A 153 -8.68 -12.13 -3.05
C SER A 153 -8.74 -11.27 -1.78
N LEU A 154 -9.84 -10.52 -1.61
CA LEU A 154 -10.07 -9.76 -0.39
C LEU A 154 -10.23 -10.68 0.83
N GLY A 155 -10.89 -11.82 0.63
CA GLY A 155 -11.10 -12.82 1.69
C GLY A 155 -9.77 -13.38 2.20
N ASP A 156 -8.87 -13.80 1.31
CA ASP A 156 -7.54 -14.30 1.70
C ASP A 156 -6.72 -13.23 2.43
N PHE A 157 -6.79 -11.98 1.95
CA PHE A 157 -6.10 -10.88 2.61
C PHE A 157 -6.63 -10.67 4.03
N ALA A 158 -7.95 -10.60 4.21
CA ALA A 158 -8.56 -10.43 5.51
C ALA A 158 -8.23 -11.63 6.44
N GLU A 159 -8.43 -12.86 5.97
CA GLU A 159 -8.18 -14.08 6.76
C GLU A 159 -6.76 -14.12 7.31
N LYS A 160 -5.77 -13.86 6.45
CA LYS A 160 -4.35 -13.95 6.84
C LYS A 160 -3.89 -12.77 7.67
N SER A 161 -4.52 -11.60 7.50
CA SER A 161 -4.14 -10.36 8.21
C SER A 161 -4.80 -10.21 9.57
N MET A 162 -6.01 -10.76 9.77
CA MET A 162 -6.76 -10.63 11.02
C MET A 162 -6.01 -11.04 12.29
N PRO A 163 -5.21 -12.13 12.31
CA PRO A 163 -4.44 -12.49 13.49
C PRO A 163 -3.36 -11.48 13.87
N LEU A 164 -2.89 -10.69 12.90
CA LEU A 164 -1.84 -9.68 13.05
C LEU A 164 -2.41 -8.30 13.39
N LEU A 165 -3.70 -8.07 13.12
CA LEU A 165 -4.36 -6.78 13.28
C LEU A 165 -4.72 -6.52 14.74
N ALA A 166 -4.43 -5.31 15.22
CA ALA A 166 -4.84 -4.82 16.53
C ALA A 166 -6.39 -4.77 16.67
N PRO A 167 -6.94 -4.72 17.90
CA PRO A 167 -8.40 -4.75 18.11
C PRO A 167 -9.16 -3.68 17.32
N ASP A 168 -8.68 -2.45 17.27
CA ASP A 168 -9.30 -1.34 16.52
C ASP A 168 -8.56 -1.03 15.22
N GLY A 169 -7.88 -2.04 14.67
CA GLY A 169 -7.01 -1.88 13.52
C GLY A 169 -7.75 -1.77 12.20
N LEU A 170 -7.02 -1.32 11.16
CA LEU A 170 -7.52 -1.07 9.82
C LEU A 170 -6.77 -1.93 8.79
N LEU A 171 -7.51 -2.70 8.00
CA LEU A 171 -6.98 -3.31 6.77
C LEU A 171 -7.29 -2.39 5.58
N VAL A 172 -6.30 -2.17 4.72
CA VAL A 172 -6.43 -1.36 3.50
C VAL A 172 -6.03 -2.18 2.28
N ALA A 173 -6.99 -2.57 1.46
CA ALA A 173 -6.74 -3.26 0.21
C ALA A 173 -6.88 -2.31 -0.98
N PHE A 174 -5.84 -2.27 -1.84
CA PHE A 174 -5.87 -1.52 -3.09
C PHE A 174 -6.40 -2.40 -4.21
N LYS A 175 -7.44 -1.97 -4.88
CA LYS A 175 -8.04 -2.70 -6.01
C LYS A 175 -8.11 -1.84 -7.27
N GLY A 176 -7.82 -2.45 -8.42
CA GLY A 176 -8.06 -1.87 -9.74
C GLY A 176 -9.54 -1.90 -10.11
N ARG A 177 -9.87 -1.52 -11.35
CA ARG A 177 -11.25 -1.39 -11.85
C ARG A 177 -12.06 -2.70 -11.95
N GLU A 178 -11.43 -3.87 -11.92
CA GLU A 178 -12.06 -5.16 -12.29
C GLU A 178 -12.73 -5.88 -11.11
N LEU A 179 -13.45 -5.18 -10.27
CA LEU A 179 -14.24 -5.80 -9.20
C LEU A 179 -15.76 -5.78 -9.48
N THR A 180 -16.17 -6.09 -10.70
CA THR A 180 -17.58 -6.42 -10.94
C THR A 180 -17.94 -7.83 -10.49
N THR A 181 -16.97 -8.74 -10.34
CA THR A 181 -17.24 -10.15 -9.99
C THR A 181 -17.04 -10.50 -8.51
N ASP A 182 -16.13 -9.86 -7.79
CA ASP A 182 -15.88 -10.18 -6.36
C ASP A 182 -16.80 -9.42 -5.40
N LEU A 183 -17.37 -8.27 -5.81
CA LEU A 183 -18.34 -7.51 -5.02
C LEU A 183 -19.79 -7.85 -5.34
N ASP A 184 -20.08 -8.50 -6.45
CA ASP A 184 -21.43 -9.00 -6.78
C ASP A 184 -21.86 -10.15 -5.85
N THR A 185 -20.92 -10.76 -5.14
CA THR A 185 -21.20 -11.68 -4.02
C THR A 185 -21.29 -10.97 -2.66
N VAL A 186 -20.97 -9.68 -2.60
CA VAL A 186 -21.09 -8.84 -1.42
C VAL A 186 -22.16 -7.81 -1.72
N SER A 187 -23.40 -8.07 -1.29
CA SER A 187 -24.56 -7.20 -1.50
C SER A 187 -24.23 -5.76 -1.12
N THR A 188 -24.40 -4.85 -2.08
CA THR A 188 -24.40 -3.40 -1.87
C THR A 188 -25.60 -2.99 -1.03
N GLN A 189 -25.59 -3.23 0.26
CA GLN A 189 -26.47 -2.56 1.19
C GLN A 189 -25.67 -1.53 1.96
N SER A 190 -25.95 -0.28 1.69
CA SER A 190 -25.59 0.83 2.57
C SER A 190 -26.40 0.66 3.86
N GLY A 191 -25.81 0.10 4.90
CA GLY A 191 -26.47 -0.12 6.18
C GLY A 191 -25.68 -1.15 6.98
N ARG A 192 -25.26 -0.79 8.13
CA ARG A 192 -24.80 -1.51 9.33
C ARG A 192 -24.96 -3.05 9.32
N ASP A 193 -24.37 -3.76 8.37
CA ASP A 193 -24.45 -5.22 8.36
C ASP A 193 -23.04 -5.77 8.18
N GLY A 194 -22.60 -6.54 9.17
CA GLY A 194 -21.36 -7.27 9.14
C GLY A 194 -21.37 -8.30 8.00
N PHE A 195 -20.25 -8.42 7.28
CA PHE A 195 -20.11 -9.38 6.19
C PHE A 195 -19.51 -10.68 6.67
N PRO A 196 -20.11 -11.83 6.37
CA PRO A 196 -19.41 -13.09 6.45
C PRO A 196 -18.37 -13.14 5.33
N VAL A 197 -17.11 -13.22 5.68
CA VAL A 197 -16.05 -13.60 4.74
C VAL A 197 -16.36 -15.04 4.30
N ALA A 198 -16.69 -15.24 3.02
CA ALA A 198 -17.10 -16.54 2.52
C ALA A 198 -15.96 -17.56 2.73
N GLY A 199 -16.19 -18.57 3.56
CA GLY A 199 -15.32 -19.72 3.61
C GLY A 199 -14.96 -20.31 4.97
N LYS A 200 -15.12 -19.59 6.09
CA LYS A 200 -15.11 -20.12 7.48
C LYS A 200 -15.68 -19.06 8.40
N SER A 201 -16.50 -19.45 9.35
CA SER A 201 -17.12 -18.61 10.35
C SER A 201 -16.07 -17.80 11.13
N PHE A 202 -15.77 -16.58 10.68
CA PHE A 202 -15.10 -15.61 11.51
C PHE A 202 -16.17 -14.96 12.40
N HIS A 203 -16.08 -15.15 13.68
CA HIS A 203 -16.96 -14.54 14.68
C HIS A 203 -16.72 -13.04 14.87
N THR A 204 -16.18 -12.35 13.86
CA THR A 204 -15.84 -10.92 13.95
C THR A 204 -16.58 -10.18 12.83
N GLU A 205 -17.50 -9.31 13.20
CA GLU A 205 -18.15 -8.38 12.29
C GLU A 205 -17.11 -7.35 11.83
N LEU A 206 -16.69 -7.43 10.57
CA LEU A 206 -15.85 -6.42 9.94
C LEU A 206 -16.74 -5.37 9.28
N GLN A 207 -16.53 -4.11 9.61
CA GLN A 207 -17.13 -3.00 8.89
C GLN A 207 -16.32 -2.74 7.62
N MET A 208 -16.99 -2.78 6.47
CA MET A 208 -16.36 -2.52 5.18
C MET A 208 -16.78 -1.18 4.60
N GLU A 209 -15.82 -0.38 4.21
CA GLU A 209 -16.01 0.86 3.46
C GLU A 209 -15.24 0.78 2.13
N CYS A 210 -15.88 1.19 1.03
CA CYS A 210 -15.25 1.26 -0.28
C CYS A 210 -15.13 2.72 -0.73
N VAL A 211 -13.89 3.19 -0.90
CA VAL A 211 -13.62 4.56 -1.32
C VAL A 211 -13.06 4.56 -2.74
N ARG A 212 -13.77 5.22 -3.66
CA ARG A 212 -13.38 5.29 -5.09
C ARG A 212 -12.65 6.58 -5.38
N PHE A 213 -11.57 6.46 -6.16
CA PHE A 213 -10.75 7.57 -6.61
C PHE A 213 -10.53 7.53 -8.11
N LYS A 214 -10.28 8.69 -8.70
CA LYS A 214 -9.70 8.80 -10.04
C LYS A 214 -8.23 9.19 -9.87
N LEU A 215 -7.34 8.41 -10.48
CA LEU A 215 -5.94 8.79 -10.53
C LEU A 215 -5.78 9.95 -11.52
N PRO A 216 -5.07 11.02 -11.14
CA PRO A 216 -4.79 12.15 -12.01
C PRO A 216 -4.08 11.69 -13.29
N PHE A 217 -4.27 12.43 -14.37
CA PHE A 217 -3.58 12.30 -15.67
C PHE A 217 -3.85 11.01 -16.46
N LEU A 218 -4.29 9.92 -15.86
CA LEU A 218 -4.41 8.62 -16.55
C LEU A 218 -5.85 8.13 -16.74
N ASN A 219 -6.86 8.88 -16.34
CA ASN A 219 -8.28 8.47 -16.40
C ASN A 219 -8.54 7.04 -15.85
N LEU A 220 -7.76 6.65 -14.84
CA LEU A 220 -7.87 5.34 -14.18
C LEU A 220 -8.65 5.48 -12.87
N SER A 221 -9.64 4.62 -12.69
CA SER A 221 -10.32 4.49 -11.40
C SER A 221 -9.57 3.54 -10.48
N ARG A 222 -9.53 3.88 -9.20
CA ARG A 222 -9.00 3.07 -8.11
C ARG A 222 -10.02 2.96 -7.01
N MET A 223 -9.96 1.87 -6.27
CA MET A 223 -10.77 1.64 -5.10
C MET A 223 -9.87 1.22 -3.94
N LEU A 224 -10.03 1.88 -2.80
CA LEU A 224 -9.54 1.39 -1.52
C LEU A 224 -10.70 0.70 -0.80
N ILE A 225 -10.45 -0.50 -0.32
CA ILE A 225 -11.35 -1.23 0.55
C ILE A 225 -10.76 -1.14 1.95
N LEU A 226 -11.53 -0.55 2.85
CA LEU A 226 -11.19 -0.36 4.25
C LEU A 226 -12.01 -1.35 5.06
N LEU A 227 -11.35 -2.22 5.82
CA LEU A 227 -11.99 -3.15 6.73
C LEU A 227 -11.56 -2.81 8.15
N ARG A 228 -12.52 -2.50 9.01
CA ARG A 228 -12.31 -2.22 10.44
C ARG A 228 -12.84 -3.37 11.27
N ARG A 229 -12.13 -3.65 12.34
CA ARG A 229 -12.55 -4.64 13.34
C ARG A 229 -13.51 -4.04 14.35
#